data_becb5eb4ed6bed546213dffc218378ce
#
_entry.id   becb5eb4ed6bed546213dffc218378ce
#
_cell.length_a   1.000
_cell.length_b   1.000
_cell.length_c   1.000
_cell.angle_alpha   90.00
_cell.angle_beta   90.00
_cell.angle_gamma   90.00
#
_symmetry.space_group_name_H-M   'P 1'
#
loop_
_entity.id
_entity.type
_entity.pdbx_description
1 polymer ?
#
loop_
_entity_poly.entity_id
_entity_poly.type
_entity_poly.pdbx_seq_one_letter_code
_entity_poly.pdbx_strand_id
1 'polypeptide(L)'
;DDRVITSKLIGQALPAFTLPAAASDRPALASTQLADGKPRLLNIFASWCIPCAAEAPQLMALKQAGVAIDAIAIRDARPDVDAFLARNGNPYSRIGLDARSGVQIALGSSGVPETFVIDGKGRIAYQHIGDIRADDVPMLLQRLKDAQ
;
A
#
# COMPACT_ATOMS: atom_id res chain seq x y z
N ASP A 1 -4.33 -20.99 3.12
CA ASP A 1 -3.11 -21.43 3.74
C ASP A 1 -3.06 -20.97 5.20
N ASP A 2 -2.78 -21.89 6.09
CA ASP A 2 -2.68 -21.61 7.52
C ASP A 2 -1.49 -20.69 7.88
N ARG A 3 -0.62 -20.40 6.93
CA ARG A 3 0.50 -19.47 7.10
C ARG A 3 0.15 -18.03 6.76
N VAL A 4 -1.07 -17.77 6.31
CA VAL A 4 -1.53 -16.41 6.09
C VAL A 4 -1.75 -15.74 7.45
N ILE A 5 -1.07 -14.61 7.66
CA ILE A 5 -1.13 -13.86 8.92
C ILE A 5 -1.94 -12.58 8.69
N THR A 6 -3.11 -12.53 9.30
CA THR A 6 -3.99 -11.37 9.22
C THR A 6 -3.60 -10.33 10.27
N SER A 7 -3.64 -9.06 9.90
CA SER A 7 -3.40 -7.97 10.82
C SER A 7 -4.44 -7.97 11.94
N LYS A 8 -3.99 -7.77 13.18
CA LYS A 8 -4.87 -7.59 14.34
C LYS A 8 -5.49 -6.20 14.38
N LEU A 9 -5.08 -5.30 13.48
CA LEU A 9 -5.53 -3.91 13.47
C LEU A 9 -6.73 -3.67 12.55
N ILE A 10 -7.30 -4.71 11.92
CA ILE A 10 -8.49 -4.53 11.10
C ILE A 10 -9.60 -3.95 11.98
N GLY A 11 -10.20 -2.85 11.53
CA GLY A 11 -11.18 -2.08 12.29
C GLY A 11 -10.58 -1.04 13.24
N GLN A 12 -9.26 -1.00 13.35
CA GLN A 12 -8.54 -0.10 14.25
C GLN A 12 -7.90 1.06 13.48
N ALA A 13 -7.58 2.13 14.20
CA ALA A 13 -6.82 3.23 13.64
C ALA A 13 -5.40 2.78 13.28
N LEU A 14 -4.86 3.36 12.20
CA LEU A 14 -3.46 3.17 11.85
C LEU A 14 -2.56 3.60 13.01
N PRO A 15 -1.48 2.87 13.30
CA PRO A 15 -0.47 3.38 14.21
C PRO A 15 0.15 4.65 13.63
N ALA A 16 0.57 5.56 14.50
CA ALA A 16 1.22 6.79 14.07
C ALA A 16 2.61 6.48 13.50
N PHE A 17 2.90 7.01 12.31
CA PHE A 17 4.22 6.87 11.71
C PHE A 17 4.53 8.05 10.80
N THR A 18 5.82 8.29 10.58
CA THR A 18 6.35 9.21 9.60
C THR A 18 7.53 8.53 8.91
N LEU A 19 7.46 8.42 7.58
CA LEU A 19 8.50 7.77 6.79
C LEU A 19 9.07 8.75 5.77
N PRO A 20 10.41 8.73 5.55
CA PRO A 20 11.01 9.55 4.51
C PRO A 20 10.58 9.08 3.12
N ALA A 21 10.80 9.93 2.11
CA ALA A 21 10.46 9.60 0.73
C ALA A 21 11.29 8.41 0.23
N ALA A 22 10.61 7.44 -0.39
CA ALA A 22 11.22 6.25 -0.95
C ALA A 22 11.57 6.41 -2.43
N ALA A 23 11.07 7.44 -3.10
CA ALA A 23 11.31 7.69 -4.53
C ALA A 23 11.66 9.15 -4.74
N SER A 24 12.39 9.42 -5.83
CA SER A 24 12.92 10.77 -6.10
C SER A 24 11.82 11.75 -6.53
N ASP A 25 10.70 11.26 -7.10
CA ASP A 25 9.65 12.11 -7.66
C ASP A 25 8.31 12.00 -6.92
N ARG A 26 8.30 11.43 -5.73
CA ARG A 26 7.10 11.34 -4.88
C ARG A 26 7.41 11.77 -3.46
N PRO A 27 6.45 12.44 -2.79
CA PRO A 27 6.67 12.89 -1.42
C PRO A 27 6.72 11.72 -0.42
N ALA A 28 7.22 12.04 0.75
CA ALA A 28 7.21 11.17 1.92
C ALA A 28 5.78 10.85 2.37
N LEU A 29 5.65 9.93 3.30
CA LEU A 29 4.35 9.48 3.82
C LEU A 29 4.31 9.55 5.35
N ALA A 30 3.27 10.21 5.86
CA ALA A 30 2.93 10.17 7.27
C ALA A 30 1.50 9.64 7.44
N SER A 31 1.27 8.94 8.55
CA SER A 31 -0.04 8.32 8.81
C SER A 31 -1.19 9.32 8.85
N THR A 32 -0.94 10.56 9.29
CA THR A 32 -1.95 11.61 9.32
C THR A 32 -2.51 11.95 7.94
N GLN A 33 -1.72 11.75 6.88
CA GLN A 33 -2.15 12.02 5.51
C GLN A 33 -3.15 10.98 4.99
N LEU A 34 -3.25 9.84 5.66
CA LEU A 34 -4.17 8.76 5.29
C LEU A 34 -5.57 8.94 5.89
N ALA A 35 -5.78 9.98 6.70
CA ALA A 35 -7.05 10.30 7.33
C ALA A 35 -7.61 11.62 6.77
N ASP A 36 -7.75 11.71 5.45
CA ASP A 36 -8.13 12.95 4.77
C ASP A 36 -9.62 13.01 4.39
N GLY A 37 -10.43 12.11 4.91
CA GLY A 37 -11.86 12.06 4.66
C GLY A 37 -12.27 11.18 3.49
N LYS A 38 -11.32 10.58 2.78
CA LYS A 38 -11.59 9.69 1.64
C LYS A 38 -10.96 8.32 1.85
N PRO A 39 -11.65 7.24 1.46
CA PRO A 39 -11.01 5.93 1.44
C PRO A 39 -9.86 5.90 0.43
N ARG A 40 -8.86 5.10 0.74
CA ARG A 40 -7.70 4.92 -0.14
C ARG A 40 -7.08 3.55 0.05
N LEU A 41 -6.18 3.21 -0.84
CA LEU A 41 -5.34 2.03 -0.69
C LEU A 41 -3.98 2.43 -0.12
N LEU A 42 -3.46 1.59 0.75
CA LEU A 42 -2.08 1.63 1.23
C LEU A 42 -1.43 0.32 0.82
N ASN A 43 -0.49 0.39 -0.10
CA ASN A 43 0.19 -0.78 -0.66
C ASN A 43 1.57 -0.94 -0.04
N ILE A 44 1.87 -2.13 0.44
CA ILE A 44 3.19 -2.49 0.96
C ILE A 44 3.91 -3.27 -0.12
N PHE A 45 5.08 -2.80 -0.54
CA PHE A 45 5.82 -3.41 -1.64
C PHE A 45 7.33 -3.31 -1.44
N ALA A 46 8.08 -3.91 -2.34
CA ALA A 46 9.52 -3.76 -2.44
C ALA A 46 9.96 -3.88 -3.90
N SER A 47 11.04 -3.20 -4.26
CA SER A 47 11.58 -3.26 -5.61
C SER A 47 12.12 -4.65 -5.98
N TRP A 48 12.54 -5.43 -4.99
CA TRP A 48 13.07 -6.78 -5.17
C TRP A 48 11.99 -7.88 -5.18
N CYS A 49 10.75 -7.51 -5.12
CA CYS A 49 9.62 -8.43 -4.96
C CYS A 49 8.96 -8.70 -6.31
N ILE A 50 9.05 -9.95 -6.80
CA ILE A 50 8.49 -10.35 -8.11
C ILE A 50 6.98 -10.22 -8.15
N PRO A 51 6.20 -10.70 -7.15
CA PRO A 51 4.74 -10.51 -7.15
C PRO A 51 4.33 -9.04 -7.11
N CYS A 52 5.17 -8.15 -6.56
CA CYS A 52 4.90 -6.72 -6.58
C CYS A 52 4.92 -6.17 -8.02
N ALA A 53 5.85 -6.64 -8.85
CA ALA A 53 5.85 -6.29 -10.27
C ALA A 53 4.63 -6.86 -10.98
N ALA A 54 4.21 -8.06 -10.64
CA ALA A 54 3.05 -8.71 -11.26
C ALA A 54 1.74 -7.98 -10.98
N GLU A 55 1.58 -7.34 -9.82
CA GLU A 55 0.35 -6.60 -9.49
C GLU A 55 0.32 -5.18 -10.06
N ALA A 56 1.45 -4.67 -10.54
CA ALA A 56 1.56 -3.28 -10.97
C ALA A 56 0.48 -2.87 -12.00
N PRO A 57 0.13 -3.67 -13.02
CA PRO A 57 -0.95 -3.30 -13.93
C PRO A 57 -2.29 -3.09 -13.24
N GLN A 58 -2.61 -3.88 -12.23
CA GLN A 58 -3.85 -3.77 -11.47
C GLN A 58 -3.89 -2.51 -10.62
N LEU A 59 -2.77 -2.15 -10.00
CA LEU A 59 -2.65 -0.88 -9.27
C LEU A 59 -2.82 0.32 -10.22
N MET A 60 -2.24 0.24 -11.42
CA MET A 60 -2.44 1.28 -12.42
C MET A 60 -3.91 1.38 -12.85
N ALA A 61 -4.59 0.25 -13.02
CA ALA A 61 -6.02 0.24 -13.35
C ALA A 61 -6.85 0.89 -12.25
N LEU A 62 -6.55 0.59 -10.99
CA LEU A 62 -7.22 1.21 -9.84
C LEU A 62 -7.00 2.72 -9.80
N LYS A 63 -5.76 3.16 -10.04
CA LYS A 63 -5.47 4.59 -10.13
C LYS A 63 -6.28 5.26 -11.24
N GLN A 64 -6.33 4.66 -12.43
CA GLN A 64 -7.08 5.18 -13.55
C GLN A 64 -8.58 5.23 -13.28
N ALA A 65 -9.08 4.37 -12.40
CA ALA A 65 -10.47 4.39 -11.95
C ALA A 65 -10.73 5.45 -10.86
N GLY A 66 -9.73 6.25 -10.50
CA GLY A 66 -9.87 7.35 -9.55
C GLY A 66 -9.52 7.00 -8.11
N VAL A 67 -8.94 5.84 -7.85
CA VAL A 67 -8.55 5.42 -6.50
C VAL A 67 -7.28 6.15 -6.08
N ALA A 68 -7.29 6.74 -4.88
CA ALA A 68 -6.08 7.29 -4.27
C ALA A 68 -5.25 6.14 -3.70
N ILE A 69 -3.95 6.11 -4.03
CA ILE A 69 -3.06 5.03 -3.60
C ILE A 69 -1.79 5.64 -3.03
N ASP A 70 -1.46 5.28 -1.79
CA ASP A 70 -0.17 5.56 -1.18
C ASP A 70 0.57 4.24 -0.94
N ALA A 71 1.88 4.29 -0.75
CA ALA A 71 2.67 3.07 -0.61
C ALA A 71 3.76 3.20 0.44
N ILE A 72 4.15 2.05 0.95
CA ILE A 72 5.31 1.88 1.81
C ILE A 72 6.25 0.88 1.13
N ALA A 73 7.49 1.29 0.87
CA ALA A 73 8.53 0.43 0.36
C ALA A 73 9.36 -0.09 1.54
N ILE A 74 9.48 -1.40 1.66
CA ILE A 74 10.21 -2.02 2.78
C ILE A 74 11.58 -2.52 2.34
N ARG A 75 12.57 -2.39 3.23
CA ARG A 75 13.93 -2.95 3.05
C ARG A 75 14.47 -2.64 1.65
N ASP A 76 14.48 -1.37 1.31
CA ASP A 76 14.73 -0.93 -0.04
C ASP A 76 15.63 0.30 -0.06
N ALA A 77 16.01 0.73 -1.25
CA ALA A 77 16.81 1.92 -1.47
C ALA A 77 16.16 2.75 -2.58
N ARG A 78 16.25 4.08 -2.48
CA ARG A 78 15.59 4.99 -3.41
C ARG A 78 15.95 4.72 -4.89
N PRO A 79 17.22 4.49 -5.26
CA PRO A 79 17.53 4.20 -6.67
C PRO A 79 16.84 2.94 -7.19
N ASP A 80 16.72 1.91 -6.35
CA ASP A 80 16.06 0.65 -6.73
C ASP A 80 14.55 0.83 -6.85
N VAL A 81 13.94 1.60 -5.94
CA VAL A 81 12.52 1.95 -6.02
C VAL A 81 12.26 2.75 -7.30
N ASP A 82 13.07 3.76 -7.59
CA ASP A 82 12.95 4.56 -8.81
C ASP A 82 13.00 3.67 -10.06
N ALA A 83 13.94 2.74 -10.11
CA ALA A 83 14.08 1.81 -11.24
C ALA A 83 12.85 0.89 -11.38
N PHE A 84 12.34 0.40 -10.25
CA PHE A 84 11.13 -0.43 -10.24
C PHE A 84 9.94 0.35 -10.81
N LEU A 85 9.73 1.58 -10.36
CA LEU A 85 8.61 2.41 -10.81
C LEU A 85 8.75 2.81 -12.28
N ALA A 86 9.97 3.02 -12.75
CA ALA A 86 10.21 3.31 -14.16
C ALA A 86 9.82 2.14 -15.06
N ARG A 87 10.07 0.88 -14.61
CA ARG A 87 9.73 -0.32 -15.37
C ARG A 87 8.25 -0.68 -15.31
N ASN A 88 7.62 -0.49 -14.16
CA ASN A 88 6.29 -1.06 -13.88
C ASN A 88 5.17 -0.02 -13.84
N GLY A 89 5.50 1.26 -13.87
CA GLY A 89 4.55 2.35 -13.67
C GLY A 89 4.49 2.78 -12.21
N ASN A 90 4.00 4.00 -11.99
CA ASN A 90 3.91 4.58 -10.66
C ASN A 90 2.47 5.01 -10.36
N PRO A 91 1.69 4.17 -9.68
CA PRO A 91 0.31 4.48 -9.32
C PRO A 91 0.19 5.32 -8.05
N TYR A 92 1.31 5.59 -7.36
CA TYR A 92 1.31 6.09 -6.00
C TYR A 92 1.35 7.62 -5.96
N SER A 93 0.63 8.20 -4.99
CA SER A 93 0.69 9.64 -4.69
C SER A 93 1.84 9.97 -3.74
N ARG A 94 2.09 9.10 -2.75
CA ARG A 94 3.17 9.23 -1.77
C ARG A 94 3.80 7.86 -1.56
N ILE A 95 5.10 7.84 -1.30
CA ILE A 95 5.79 6.57 -1.02
C ILE A 95 6.73 6.80 0.16
N GLY A 96 6.47 6.11 1.27
CA GLY A 96 7.35 6.12 2.43
C GLY A 96 8.37 5.00 2.39
N LEU A 97 9.60 5.29 2.82
CA LEU A 97 10.65 4.28 2.92
C LEU A 97 10.70 3.72 4.34
N ASP A 98 10.33 2.45 4.47
CA ASP A 98 10.37 1.70 5.73
C ASP A 98 11.58 0.75 5.69
N ALA A 99 12.76 1.33 5.88
CA ALA A 99 14.03 0.65 5.61
C ALA A 99 14.21 -0.64 6.42
N ARG A 100 13.61 -0.74 7.61
CA ARG A 100 13.76 -1.89 8.50
C ARG A 100 12.44 -2.61 8.76
N SER A 101 11.42 -2.35 7.96
CA SER A 101 10.09 -2.96 8.13
C SER A 101 9.40 -2.64 9.47
N GLY A 102 9.84 -1.60 10.19
CA GLY A 102 9.25 -1.26 11.48
C GLY A 102 7.79 -0.87 11.38
N VAL A 103 7.43 -0.05 10.39
CA VAL A 103 6.05 0.35 10.16
C VAL A 103 5.24 -0.82 9.62
N GLN A 104 5.80 -1.60 8.69
CA GLN A 104 5.14 -2.81 8.19
C GLN A 104 4.72 -3.72 9.34
N ILE A 105 5.64 -4.00 10.26
CA ILE A 105 5.37 -4.85 11.42
C ILE A 105 4.30 -4.23 12.31
N ALA A 106 4.36 -2.92 12.56
CA ALA A 106 3.37 -2.22 13.37
C ALA A 106 1.96 -2.28 12.76
N LEU A 107 1.87 -2.29 11.42
CA LEU A 107 0.60 -2.46 10.71
C LEU A 107 0.05 -3.88 10.76
N GLY A 108 0.86 -4.84 11.19
CA GLY A 108 0.47 -6.26 11.17
C GLY A 108 0.60 -6.91 9.81
N SER A 109 1.38 -6.32 8.91
CA SER A 109 1.74 -6.93 7.64
C SER A 109 2.97 -7.82 7.83
N SER A 110 2.97 -8.98 7.19
CA SER A 110 4.04 -9.99 7.37
C SER A 110 4.76 -10.33 6.08
N GLY A 111 4.39 -9.73 4.96
CA GLY A 111 5.01 -10.03 3.68
C GLY A 111 4.73 -8.96 2.65
N VAL A 112 5.21 -9.15 1.45
CA VAL A 112 4.96 -8.30 0.30
C VAL A 112 4.53 -9.15 -0.90
N PRO A 113 3.61 -8.63 -1.72
CA PRO A 113 2.86 -7.40 -1.50
C PRO A 113 1.67 -7.62 -0.56
N GLU A 114 1.26 -6.56 0.11
CA GLU A 114 -0.01 -6.51 0.82
C GLU A 114 -0.66 -5.16 0.57
N THR A 115 -1.99 -5.11 0.60
CA THR A 115 -2.72 -3.88 0.33
C THR A 115 -3.82 -3.71 1.36
N PHE A 116 -3.84 -2.55 2.03
CA PHE A 116 -4.87 -2.21 2.99
C PHE A 116 -5.85 -1.20 2.38
N VAL A 117 -7.13 -1.38 2.66
CA VAL A 117 -8.12 -0.34 2.45
C VAL A 117 -8.19 0.48 3.73
N ILE A 118 -7.93 1.78 3.61
CA ILE A 118 -7.95 2.72 4.73
C ILE A 118 -9.18 3.61 4.54
N ASP A 119 -10.03 3.71 5.56
CA ASP A 119 -11.21 4.58 5.50
C ASP A 119 -10.83 6.05 5.68
N GLY A 120 -11.78 6.96 5.49
CA GLY A 120 -11.53 8.39 5.55
C GLY A 120 -11.09 8.88 6.93
N LYS A 121 -11.25 8.10 7.97
CA LYS A 121 -10.81 8.41 9.34
C LYS A 121 -9.44 7.82 9.68
N GLY A 122 -8.79 7.15 8.73
CA GLY A 122 -7.48 6.55 8.96
C GLY A 122 -7.53 5.19 9.65
N ARG A 123 -8.66 4.48 9.56
CA ARG A 123 -8.79 3.13 10.11
C ARG A 123 -8.60 2.08 9.03
N ILE A 124 -8.06 0.94 9.41
CA ILE A 124 -7.87 -0.19 8.50
C ILE A 124 -9.23 -0.89 8.33
N ALA A 125 -9.80 -0.80 7.13
CA ALA A 125 -11.10 -1.42 6.83
C ALA A 125 -10.96 -2.82 6.26
N TYR A 126 -9.85 -3.12 5.56
CA TYR A 126 -9.67 -4.39 4.88
C TYR A 126 -8.18 -4.62 4.57
N GLN A 127 -7.78 -5.88 4.54
CA GLN A 127 -6.41 -6.28 4.20
C GLN A 127 -6.45 -7.34 3.08
N HIS A 128 -5.77 -7.05 1.97
CA HIS A 128 -5.53 -8.00 0.90
C HIS A 128 -4.09 -8.50 1.00
N ILE A 129 -3.91 -9.79 1.22
CA ILE A 129 -2.60 -10.42 1.35
C ILE A 129 -2.23 -11.07 0.01
N GLY A 130 -1.03 -10.80 -0.47
CA GLY A 130 -0.55 -11.28 -1.76
C GLY A 130 -0.83 -10.28 -2.87
N ASP A 131 -0.44 -10.67 -4.10
CA ASP A 131 -0.59 -9.81 -5.27
C ASP A 131 -2.07 -9.59 -5.63
N ILE A 132 -2.35 -8.38 -6.09
CA ILE A 132 -3.68 -8.03 -6.62
C ILE A 132 -3.78 -8.60 -8.03
N ARG A 133 -4.76 -9.47 -8.25
CA ARG A 133 -5.05 -10.06 -9.56
C ARG A 133 -6.18 -9.29 -10.23
N ALA A 134 -6.38 -9.54 -11.52
CA ALA A 134 -7.43 -8.86 -12.27
C ALA A 134 -8.81 -9.03 -11.61
N ASP A 135 -9.11 -10.22 -11.09
CA ASP A 135 -10.37 -10.52 -10.41
C ASP A 135 -10.55 -9.75 -9.10
N ASP A 136 -9.44 -9.32 -8.47
CA ASP A 136 -9.48 -8.59 -7.22
C ASP A 136 -9.85 -7.11 -7.40
N VAL A 137 -9.71 -6.57 -8.61
CA VAL A 137 -9.96 -5.14 -8.86
C VAL A 137 -11.41 -4.76 -8.55
N PRO A 138 -12.45 -5.46 -9.07
CA PRO A 138 -13.82 -5.12 -8.69
C PRO A 138 -14.09 -5.25 -7.20
N MET A 139 -13.49 -6.26 -6.55
CA MET A 139 -13.64 -6.47 -5.12
C MET A 139 -13.05 -5.31 -4.32
N LEU A 140 -11.85 -4.85 -4.68
CA LEU A 140 -11.21 -3.73 -3.99
C LEU A 140 -11.99 -2.43 -4.20
N LEU A 141 -12.52 -2.20 -5.40
CA LEU A 141 -13.39 -1.05 -5.66
C LEU A 141 -14.64 -1.08 -4.76
N GLN A 142 -15.22 -2.27 -4.55
CA GLN A 142 -16.36 -2.40 -3.66
C GLN A 142 -15.96 -2.15 -2.20
N ARG A 143 -14.81 -2.67 -1.75
CA ARG A 143 -14.30 -2.43 -0.39
C ARG A 143 -14.07 -0.94 -0.12
N LEU A 144 -13.52 -0.23 -1.11
CA LEU A 144 -13.33 1.21 -1.01
C LEU A 144 -14.66 1.95 -0.91
N LYS A 145 -15.65 1.54 -1.69
CA LYS A 145 -17.00 2.10 -1.63
C LYS A 145 -17.64 1.87 -0.26
N ASP A 146 -17.50 0.67 0.29
CA ASP A 146 -18.03 0.31 1.60
C ASP A 146 -17.35 1.09 2.73
N ALA A 147 -16.14 1.57 2.51
CA ALA A 147 -15.35 2.30 3.50
C ALA A 147 -15.61 3.83 3.46
N GLN A 148 -16.51 4.28 2.63
CA GLN A 148 -16.89 5.70 2.57
C GLN A 148 -17.61 6.17 3.83
#